data_dfa0b12f8b31d4317c8e1018dacfed9b
#
_entry.id   dfa0b12f8b31d4317c8e1018dacfed9b
#
_cell.length_a   1.000
_cell.length_b   1.000
_cell.length_c   1.000
_cell.angle_alpha   90.00
_cell.angle_beta   90.00
_cell.angle_gamma   90.00
#
_symmetry.space_group_name_H-M   'P 1'
#
loop_
_entity.id
_entity.type
_entity.pdbx_description
1 polymer ?
#
loop_
_entity_poly.entity_id
_entity_poly.type
_entity_poly.pdbx_seq_one_letter_code
_entity_poly.pdbx_strand_id
1 'polypeptide(L)'
;MKKIIVVLTLSIVLFSCKNSEEKTAVEKPEIEITEKNNAPKDVLYKGDFIYIDDAAVLKGNNFIYGVTLDEMATELAKQVKPVQETEFDMVEVVVKGIISSKPEGQEGWDEIITIKEIVKVSNTPSKIDIKLEDSKE
;
A
#
# COMPACT_ATOMS: atom_id res chain seq x y z
N MET A 1 48.60 -60.42 -20.04
CA MET A 1 49.42 -60.27 -18.81
C MET A 1 49.01 -58.98 -18.14
N LYS A 2 48.61 -59.13 -16.94
CA LYS A 2 48.65 -58.15 -15.82
C LYS A 2 47.94 -56.80 -16.04
N LYS A 3 46.72 -56.77 -15.48
CA LYS A 3 46.48 -56.27 -14.14
C LYS A 3 46.94 -54.82 -13.95
N ILE A 4 46.00 -53.94 -13.82
CA ILE A 4 45.86 -53.21 -12.54
C ILE A 4 44.50 -52.60 -12.55
N ILE A 5 43.69 -53.08 -11.69
CA ILE A 5 42.45 -52.54 -11.22
C ILE A 5 42.82 -51.34 -10.35
N VAL A 6 42.48 -50.18 -10.77
CA VAL A 6 42.42 -49.04 -9.85
C VAL A 6 40.94 -48.78 -9.59
N VAL A 7 40.54 -49.29 -8.47
CA VAL A 7 39.28 -49.01 -7.83
C VAL A 7 39.37 -47.58 -7.31
N LEU A 8 38.88 -46.66 -8.06
CA LEU A 8 38.67 -45.32 -7.53
C LEU A 8 37.27 -45.29 -6.94
N THR A 9 37.23 -45.50 -5.67
CA THR A 9 36.02 -45.33 -4.85
C THR A 9 35.56 -43.90 -4.90
N LEU A 10 34.53 -43.66 -5.70
CA LEU A 10 33.82 -42.41 -5.72
C LEU A 10 32.99 -42.31 -4.45
N SER A 11 33.48 -41.55 -3.51
CA SER A 11 32.76 -41.15 -2.30
C SER A 11 31.64 -40.21 -2.68
N ILE A 12 30.45 -40.74 -2.77
CA ILE A 12 29.23 -39.96 -2.87
C ILE A 12 28.94 -39.43 -1.46
N VAL A 13 29.29 -38.16 -1.25
CA VAL A 13 28.84 -37.42 -0.08
C VAL A 13 27.43 -36.98 -0.32
N LEU A 14 26.50 -37.72 0.21
CA LEU A 14 25.12 -37.33 0.33
C LEU A 14 25.02 -36.28 1.43
N PHE A 15 25.02 -35.01 1.06
CA PHE A 15 24.54 -33.96 1.96
C PHE A 15 23.02 -34.05 2.03
N SER A 16 22.54 -34.87 2.93
CA SER A 16 21.18 -34.83 3.40
C SER A 16 21.08 -33.68 4.41
N CYS A 17 20.66 -32.52 3.99
CA CYS A 17 20.19 -31.50 4.90
C CYS A 17 18.76 -31.82 5.29
N LYS A 18 18.61 -32.57 6.36
CA LYS A 18 17.36 -32.69 7.10
C LYS A 18 17.30 -31.50 8.04
N ASN A 19 16.38 -30.64 7.75
CA ASN A 19 16.00 -29.53 8.60
C ASN A 19 15.26 -30.02 9.84
N SER A 20 15.58 -29.49 10.98
CA SER A 20 14.65 -29.36 12.12
C SER A 20 15.12 -28.27 13.05
N GLU A 21 14.19 -27.32 13.20
CA GLU A 21 13.85 -26.59 14.42
C GLU A 21 14.64 -25.38 14.87
N GLU A 22 13.94 -24.26 14.71
CA GLU A 22 13.61 -23.27 15.73
C GLU A 22 14.74 -22.48 16.41
N LYS A 23 14.87 -21.22 16.01
CA LYS A 23 14.86 -20.08 16.95
C LYS A 23 14.91 -18.74 16.23
N THR A 24 13.83 -18.00 16.43
CA THR A 24 13.72 -16.54 16.54
C THR A 24 15.02 -15.75 16.36
N ALA A 25 15.14 -15.07 15.24
CA ALA A 25 15.92 -13.85 15.10
C ALA A 25 15.20 -12.96 14.07
N VAL A 26 14.81 -11.79 14.54
CA VAL A 26 14.29 -10.70 13.74
C VAL A 26 15.39 -10.25 12.80
N GLU A 27 15.31 -10.63 11.55
CA GLU A 27 16.16 -10.12 10.49
C GLU A 27 15.28 -9.40 9.47
N LYS A 28 15.52 -8.10 9.43
CA LYS A 28 14.99 -7.13 8.49
C LYS A 28 15.18 -7.64 7.06
N PRO A 29 14.14 -7.80 6.25
CA PRO A 29 14.36 -8.13 4.85
C PRO A 29 14.95 -6.92 4.14
N GLU A 30 16.21 -7.04 3.82
CA GLU A 30 16.89 -6.25 2.81
C GLU A 30 16.20 -6.54 1.49
N ILE A 31 15.49 -5.55 0.97
CA ILE A 31 14.78 -5.63 -0.31
C ILE A 31 15.84 -5.54 -1.39
N GLU A 32 16.21 -6.69 -1.92
CA GLU A 32 16.97 -6.80 -3.16
C GLU A 32 16.11 -6.25 -4.29
N ILE A 33 16.44 -5.03 -4.73
CA ILE A 33 15.79 -4.37 -5.86
C ILE A 33 16.26 -5.08 -7.14
N THR A 34 15.56 -6.12 -7.55
CA THR A 34 15.67 -6.61 -8.91
C THR A 34 14.80 -5.72 -9.81
N GLU A 35 15.45 -4.77 -10.45
CA GLU A 35 14.88 -4.04 -11.57
C GLU A 35 14.50 -5.02 -12.69
N LYS A 36 13.20 -5.33 -12.82
CA LYS A 36 12.58 -5.70 -14.10
C LYS A 36 11.05 -5.67 -13.99
N ASN A 37 10.51 -4.72 -14.68
CA ASN A 37 9.11 -4.41 -15.07
C ASN A 37 8.60 -3.12 -14.42
N ASN A 38 8.95 -1.99 -15.02
CA ASN A 38 8.40 -0.66 -14.75
C ASN A 38 6.98 -0.51 -15.33
N ALA A 39 6.06 -1.38 -14.97
CA ALA A 39 4.66 -1.02 -14.97
C ALA A 39 4.33 -0.49 -13.57
N PRO A 40 3.71 0.67 -13.42
CA PRO A 40 3.29 1.16 -12.12
C PRO A 40 2.40 0.11 -11.46
N LYS A 41 2.86 -0.41 -10.34
CA LYS A 41 2.17 -1.50 -9.66
C LYS A 41 1.04 -0.93 -8.83
N ASP A 42 -0.17 -1.45 -9.03
CA ASP A 42 -1.31 -1.11 -8.20
C ASP A 42 -1.02 -1.52 -6.75
N VAL A 43 -0.92 -0.54 -5.87
CA VAL A 43 -0.67 -0.73 -4.44
C VAL A 43 -1.96 -0.48 -3.67
N LEU A 44 -2.14 -1.23 -2.59
CA LEU A 44 -3.29 -1.07 -1.70
C LEU A 44 -3.03 0.07 -0.72
N TYR A 45 -3.97 1.01 -0.65
CA TYR A 45 -3.94 2.14 0.27
C TYR A 45 -5.19 2.12 1.14
N LYS A 46 -4.99 2.33 2.44
CA LYS A 46 -6.04 2.53 3.41
C LYS A 46 -5.92 3.94 3.97
N GLY A 47 -7.02 4.68 3.96
CA GLY A 47 -7.03 6.06 4.45
C GLY A 47 -8.44 6.63 4.50
N ASP A 48 -8.52 7.85 4.98
CA ASP A 48 -9.74 8.64 5.05
C ASP A 48 -9.88 9.45 3.76
N PHE A 49 -10.99 9.27 3.07
CA PHE A 49 -11.29 9.93 1.81
C PHE A 49 -12.29 11.05 2.01
N ILE A 50 -12.07 12.15 1.33
CA ILE A 50 -13.03 13.25 1.20
C ILE A 50 -13.03 13.78 -0.23
N TYR A 51 -14.20 14.18 -0.70
CA TYR A 51 -14.39 14.84 -1.99
C TYR A 51 -15.24 16.08 -1.77
N ILE A 52 -14.69 17.26 -2.03
CA ILE A 52 -15.36 18.56 -1.88
C ILE A 52 -15.15 19.35 -3.16
N ASP A 53 -16.25 19.79 -3.75
CA ASP A 53 -16.27 20.59 -4.99
C ASP A 53 -15.44 19.96 -6.13
N ASP A 54 -14.26 20.48 -6.36
CA ASP A 54 -13.31 20.11 -7.41
C ASP A 54 -12.01 19.51 -6.87
N ALA A 55 -12.01 19.07 -5.60
CA ALA A 55 -10.85 18.48 -4.94
C ALA A 55 -11.20 17.19 -4.21
N ALA A 56 -10.32 16.21 -4.30
CA ALA A 56 -10.42 14.99 -3.51
C ALA A 56 -9.08 14.65 -2.89
N VAL A 57 -9.12 14.13 -1.66
CA VAL A 57 -7.95 13.81 -0.85
C VAL A 57 -8.10 12.44 -0.22
N LEU A 58 -7.02 11.68 -0.19
CA LEU A 58 -6.88 10.44 0.58
C LEU A 58 -5.79 10.63 1.64
N LYS A 59 -6.19 10.63 2.90
CA LYS A 59 -5.31 10.78 4.05
C LYS A 59 -5.13 9.46 4.77
N GLY A 60 -3.90 8.93 4.80
CA GLY A 60 -3.52 7.80 5.66
C GLY A 60 -2.82 8.25 6.92
N ASN A 61 -2.29 7.29 7.67
CA ASN A 61 -1.59 7.59 8.93
C ASN A 61 -0.29 8.39 8.73
N ASN A 62 0.38 8.20 7.61
CA ASN A 62 1.69 8.79 7.32
C ASN A 62 1.79 9.38 5.92
N PHE A 63 0.67 9.59 5.25
CA PHE A 63 0.62 10.20 3.93
C PHE A 63 -0.64 11.03 3.74
N ILE A 64 -0.57 11.99 2.84
CA ILE A 64 -1.71 12.72 2.30
C ILE A 64 -1.50 12.81 0.79
N TYR A 65 -2.43 12.28 0.02
CA TYR A 65 -2.41 12.32 -1.44
C TYR A 65 -3.57 13.11 -1.98
N GLY A 66 -3.32 13.94 -2.99
CA GLY A 66 -4.38 14.39 -3.87
C GLY A 66 -4.94 13.20 -4.64
N VAL A 67 -6.20 13.21 -5.00
CA VAL A 67 -6.82 12.15 -5.80
C VAL A 67 -7.08 12.66 -7.21
N THR A 68 -6.68 11.90 -8.22
CA THR A 68 -7.02 12.20 -9.61
C THR A 68 -8.54 12.18 -9.77
N LEU A 69 -9.11 13.30 -10.25
CA LEU A 69 -10.55 13.46 -10.45
C LEU A 69 -10.98 12.77 -11.76
N ASP A 70 -11.14 11.48 -11.72
CA ASP A 70 -11.58 10.62 -12.80
C ASP A 70 -12.90 9.91 -12.48
N GLU A 71 -13.29 8.97 -13.30
CA GLU A 71 -14.52 8.19 -13.10
C GLU A 71 -14.48 7.38 -11.78
N MET A 72 -13.30 6.85 -11.41
CA MET A 72 -13.13 6.07 -10.18
C MET A 72 -13.26 6.95 -8.94
N ALA A 73 -12.68 8.15 -8.96
CA ALA A 73 -12.85 9.11 -7.88
C ALA A 73 -14.31 9.55 -7.73
N THR A 74 -15.00 9.77 -8.84
CA THR A 74 -16.43 10.11 -8.86
C THR A 74 -17.28 8.96 -8.32
N GLU A 75 -16.96 7.73 -8.69
CA GLU A 75 -17.67 6.53 -8.19
C GLU A 75 -17.43 6.34 -6.68
N LEU A 76 -16.19 6.52 -6.22
CA LEU A 76 -15.88 6.49 -4.80
C LEU A 76 -16.64 7.57 -4.02
N ALA A 77 -16.70 8.78 -4.54
CA ALA A 77 -17.47 9.86 -3.94
C ALA A 77 -18.97 9.52 -3.80
N LYS A 78 -19.57 8.87 -4.81
CA LYS A 78 -20.96 8.40 -4.73
C LYS A 78 -21.17 7.34 -3.65
N GLN A 79 -20.19 6.43 -3.46
CA GLN A 79 -20.25 5.39 -2.43
C GLN A 79 -20.04 5.96 -1.01
N VAL A 80 -19.24 7.01 -0.89
CA VAL A 80 -18.95 7.68 0.38
C VAL A 80 -20.10 8.61 0.80
N LYS A 81 -20.77 9.27 -0.13
CA LYS A 81 -21.83 10.24 0.12
C LYS A 81 -22.91 9.79 1.11
N PRO A 82 -23.50 8.57 1.01
CA PRO A 82 -24.53 8.12 1.94
C PRO A 82 -23.99 7.82 3.34
N VAL A 83 -22.68 7.74 3.52
CA VAL A 83 -22.02 7.47 4.81
C VAL A 83 -21.73 8.75 5.56
N GLN A 84 -21.52 9.86 4.86
CA GLN A 84 -21.24 11.17 5.45
C GLN A 84 -22.49 11.73 6.14
N GLU A 85 -22.31 12.30 7.33
CA GLU A 85 -23.35 13.09 8.03
C GLU A 85 -23.32 14.53 7.55
N THR A 86 -22.12 15.05 7.29
CA THR A 86 -21.87 16.36 6.68
C THR A 86 -20.97 16.22 5.45
N GLU A 87 -20.94 17.20 4.58
CA GLU A 87 -20.08 17.22 3.38
C GLU A 87 -18.57 17.25 3.71
N PHE A 88 -18.23 17.60 4.94
CA PHE A 88 -16.84 17.65 5.41
C PHE A 88 -16.39 16.37 6.13
N ASP A 89 -17.27 15.40 6.30
CA ASP A 89 -16.91 14.16 6.94
C ASP A 89 -16.03 13.31 6.03
N MET A 90 -14.91 12.88 6.55
CA MET A 90 -14.08 11.88 5.90
C MET A 90 -14.63 10.49 6.15
N VAL A 91 -14.42 9.57 5.22
CA VAL A 91 -14.83 8.17 5.33
C VAL A 91 -13.65 7.27 5.04
N GLU A 92 -13.40 6.31 5.94
CA GLU A 92 -12.33 5.34 5.75
C GLU A 92 -12.61 4.46 4.53
N VAL A 93 -11.64 4.38 3.63
CA VAL A 93 -11.69 3.57 2.43
C VAL A 93 -10.42 2.73 2.26
N VAL A 94 -10.55 1.66 1.50
CA VAL A 94 -9.43 0.87 1.01
C VAL A 94 -9.52 0.86 -0.51
N VAL A 95 -8.47 1.33 -1.16
CA VAL A 95 -8.40 1.43 -2.62
C VAL A 95 -7.09 0.85 -3.13
N LYS A 96 -7.07 0.38 -4.36
CA LYS A 96 -5.83 0.16 -5.12
C LYS A 96 -5.60 1.34 -6.03
N GLY A 97 -4.35 1.76 -6.15
CA GLY A 97 -4.01 2.89 -6.99
C GLY A 97 -2.52 3.01 -7.27
N ILE A 98 -2.21 4.00 -8.07
CA ILE A 98 -0.86 4.32 -8.50
C ILE A 98 -0.57 5.75 -8.05
N ILE A 99 0.57 5.93 -7.37
CA ILE A 99 1.06 7.24 -6.97
C ILE A 99 1.90 7.84 -8.10
N SER A 100 1.71 9.12 -8.33
CA SER A 100 2.52 9.94 -9.22
C SER A 100 2.82 11.29 -8.57
N SER A 101 3.91 11.91 -8.97
CA SER A 101 4.17 13.29 -8.58
C SER A 101 3.20 14.25 -9.28
N LYS A 102 2.84 15.30 -8.59
CA LYS A 102 2.05 16.40 -9.17
C LYS A 102 2.79 17.01 -10.35
N PRO A 103 2.11 17.32 -11.46
CA PRO A 103 2.70 18.04 -12.57
C PRO A 103 3.26 19.41 -12.13
N GLU A 104 4.37 19.82 -12.70
CA GLU A 104 4.97 21.11 -12.41
C GLU A 104 3.99 22.27 -12.74
N GLY A 105 3.93 23.24 -11.84
CA GLY A 105 3.08 24.42 -12.01
C GLY A 105 1.61 24.24 -11.64
N GLN A 106 1.19 23.05 -11.17
CA GLN A 106 -0.13 22.85 -10.60
C GLN A 106 -0.11 23.09 -9.08
N GLU A 107 -1.22 23.66 -8.58
CA GLU A 107 -1.46 23.76 -7.14
C GLU A 107 -1.95 22.41 -6.58
N GLY A 108 -1.82 22.22 -5.27
CA GLY A 108 -2.30 21.04 -4.58
C GLY A 108 -1.17 20.18 -3.97
N TRP A 109 -1.49 18.93 -3.67
CA TRP A 109 -0.60 17.99 -3.00
C TRP A 109 0.56 17.53 -3.90
N ASP A 110 1.76 17.34 -3.35
CA ASP A 110 2.96 16.96 -4.12
C ASP A 110 2.84 15.57 -4.75
N GLU A 111 2.08 14.68 -4.11
CA GLU A 111 1.80 13.33 -4.60
C GLU A 111 0.31 13.15 -4.86
N ILE A 112 0.00 12.49 -5.95
CA ILE A 112 -1.36 12.25 -6.43
C ILE A 112 -1.57 10.76 -6.61
N ILE A 113 -2.67 10.24 -6.06
CA ILE A 113 -3.11 8.87 -6.30
C ILE A 113 -4.15 8.84 -7.43
N THR A 114 -3.93 7.96 -8.40
CA THR A 114 -4.96 7.57 -9.37
C THR A 114 -5.55 6.23 -8.93
N ILE A 115 -6.82 6.25 -8.54
CA ILE A 115 -7.53 5.06 -8.05
C ILE A 115 -7.81 4.12 -9.21
N LYS A 116 -7.51 2.84 -9.07
CA LYS A 116 -7.76 1.80 -10.06
C LYS A 116 -8.86 0.84 -9.65
N GLU A 117 -9.04 0.65 -8.34
CA GLU A 117 -10.05 -0.26 -7.78
C GLU A 117 -10.49 0.24 -6.40
N ILE A 118 -11.78 0.25 -6.16
CA ILE A 118 -12.38 0.48 -4.84
C ILE A 118 -12.57 -0.87 -4.17
N VAL A 119 -11.80 -1.14 -3.11
CA VAL A 119 -11.81 -2.44 -2.43
C VAL A 119 -12.83 -2.44 -1.30
N LYS A 120 -12.91 -1.34 -0.55
CA LYS A 120 -13.81 -1.22 0.59
C LYS A 120 -14.12 0.23 0.89
N VAL A 121 -15.35 0.49 1.28
CA VAL A 121 -15.79 1.76 1.89
C VAL A 121 -16.36 1.43 3.26
N SER A 122 -15.98 2.21 4.28
CA SER A 122 -16.57 2.12 5.62
C SER A 122 -18.06 2.46 5.56
N ASN A 123 -18.83 1.95 6.47
CA ASN A 123 -20.25 2.28 6.64
C ASN A 123 -20.49 3.32 7.74
N THR A 124 -19.44 3.91 8.27
CA THR A 124 -19.49 4.99 9.25
C THR A 124 -18.46 6.05 8.91
N PRO A 125 -18.72 7.33 9.21
CA PRO A 125 -17.71 8.37 9.06
C PRO A 125 -16.46 8.09 9.89
N SER A 126 -15.32 8.60 9.45
CA SER A 126 -14.09 8.55 10.21
C SER A 126 -14.20 9.45 11.44
N LYS A 127 -13.75 8.94 12.59
CA LYS A 127 -13.73 9.75 13.80
C LYS A 127 -12.64 10.81 13.67
N ILE A 128 -13.02 12.07 13.84
CA ILE A 128 -12.06 13.16 13.93
C ILE A 128 -11.40 13.08 15.32
N ASP A 129 -10.14 12.70 15.38
CA ASP A 129 -9.35 12.69 16.63
C ASP A 129 -8.92 14.11 17.06
N ILE A 130 -9.70 15.13 16.77
CA ILE A 130 -9.48 16.47 17.28
C ILE A 130 -10.34 16.63 18.54
N LYS A 131 -9.80 16.28 19.69
CA LYS A 131 -10.30 16.82 20.96
C LYS A 131 -9.93 18.28 21.00
N LEU A 132 -10.85 19.16 20.65
CA LEU A 132 -10.79 20.53 21.07
C LEU A 132 -11.01 20.51 22.58
N GLU A 133 -9.94 20.58 23.37
CA GLU A 133 -10.06 20.92 24.78
C GLU A 133 -10.57 22.35 24.81
N ASP A 134 -11.82 22.52 25.21
CA ASP A 134 -12.37 23.81 25.58
C ASP A 134 -11.48 24.37 26.67
N SER A 135 -10.62 25.30 26.30
CA SER A 135 -9.94 26.15 27.28
C SER A 135 -11.00 27.03 27.95
N LYS A 136 -11.53 26.55 29.06
CA LYS A 136 -12.28 27.41 29.95
C LYS A 136 -11.33 28.45 30.53
N GLU A 137 -11.48 29.69 30.13
CA GLU A 137 -11.12 30.86 30.93
C GLU A 137 -11.96 30.92 32.20
#